data_9e9c8447ee12c8f38b62fee1499a78be
#
_entry.id   9e9c8447ee12c8f38b62fee1499a78be
#
_cell.length_a   1.000
_cell.length_b   1.000
_cell.length_c   1.000
_cell.angle_alpha   90.00
_cell.angle_beta   90.00
_cell.angle_gamma   90.00
#
_symmetry.space_group_name_H-M   'P 1'
#
loop_
_entity.id
_entity.type
_entity.pdbx_description
1 polymer ?
#
loop_
_entity_poly.entity_id
_entity_poly.type
_entity_poly.pdbx_seq_one_letter_code
_entity_poly.pdbx_strand_id
1 'polypeptide(L)'
;MSRKVLSQMAFIFAALCLAAASAFAQGDNSRYSLSCRDQYNSDDDSRGRHCEVKEQTIAATGGTLNVDGRQNGGISVKGWERNEILVRYRIQTQAATQAEADNLAAQIRVATAGGQVRAEGPEQKGQAHWSVSYEIFVPHQSNLSLNTHNGGISINDVRGQITFEAQNGGVSLKRLGGNVTGETVNGGLSVELTGNNWDGEGLNVKTTNG
;
A
#
# COMPACT_ATOMS: atom_id res chain seq x y z
N MET A 1 59.73 25.49 52.65
CA MET A 1 59.54 24.21 51.96
C MET A 1 58.05 23.96 51.85
N SER A 2 57.45 24.19 50.70
CA SER A 2 56.02 24.09 50.51
C SER A 2 55.79 23.15 49.32
N ARG A 3 55.08 22.01 49.60
CA ARG A 3 54.70 21.07 48.60
C ARG A 3 53.31 21.46 48.08
N LYS A 4 53.25 21.86 46.81
CA LYS A 4 51.97 22.06 46.09
C LYS A 4 51.40 20.72 45.72
N VAL A 5 50.20 20.45 46.23
CA VAL A 5 49.37 19.31 45.83
C VAL A 5 48.54 19.79 44.66
N LEU A 6 48.77 19.23 43.47
CA LEU A 6 47.96 19.43 42.26
C LEU A 6 46.76 18.44 42.35
N SER A 7 45.56 19.00 42.57
CA SER A 7 44.31 18.26 42.44
C SER A 7 43.95 18.14 40.94
N GLN A 8 43.97 16.93 40.41
CA GLN A 8 43.43 16.61 39.10
C GLN A 8 41.94 16.38 39.22
N MET A 9 41.15 17.32 38.72
CA MET A 9 39.71 17.11 38.49
C MET A 9 39.51 16.27 37.20
N ALA A 10 39.15 15.03 37.39
CA ALA A 10 38.69 14.18 36.27
C ALA A 10 37.23 14.52 35.94
N PHE A 11 37.02 15.13 34.79
CA PHE A 11 35.69 15.31 34.21
C PHE A 11 35.21 13.97 33.62
N ILE A 12 34.29 13.34 34.30
CA ILE A 12 33.57 12.18 33.79
C ILE A 12 32.43 12.71 32.92
N PHE A 13 32.61 12.68 31.60
CA PHE A 13 31.50 12.85 30.65
C PHE A 13 30.69 11.58 30.63
N ALA A 14 29.60 11.56 31.36
CA ALA A 14 28.55 10.52 31.20
C ALA A 14 27.77 10.81 29.90
N ALA A 15 28.12 10.13 28.83
CA ALA A 15 27.32 10.11 27.61
C ALA A 15 26.03 9.34 27.88
N LEU A 16 24.94 10.08 28.10
CA LEU A 16 23.60 9.53 28.21
C LEU A 16 23.14 9.15 26.79
N CYS A 17 23.37 7.91 26.35
CA CYS A 17 22.71 7.34 25.18
C CYS A 17 21.22 7.18 25.47
N LEU A 18 20.40 8.16 25.07
CA LEU A 18 18.97 7.95 24.94
C LEU A 18 18.74 6.98 23.77
N ALA A 19 18.62 5.70 24.10
CA ALA A 19 18.01 4.73 23.19
C ALA A 19 16.52 5.08 23.11
N ALA A 20 16.12 5.77 22.04
CA ALA A 20 14.72 5.88 21.68
C ALA A 20 14.25 4.48 21.30
N ALA A 21 13.70 3.76 22.26
CA ALA A 21 12.94 2.55 22.02
C ALA A 21 11.71 2.96 21.21
N SER A 22 11.75 2.72 19.90
CA SER A 22 10.58 2.77 19.05
C SER A 22 9.64 1.68 19.57
N ALA A 23 8.69 2.08 20.41
CA ALA A 23 7.56 1.24 20.75
C ALA A 23 6.78 1.03 19.45
N PHE A 24 7.06 -0.07 18.77
CA PHE A 24 6.14 -0.59 17.78
C PHE A 24 4.87 -0.93 18.54
N ALA A 25 3.90 -0.01 18.50
CA ALA A 25 2.55 -0.34 18.91
C ALA A 25 2.16 -1.57 18.09
N GLN A 26 1.92 -2.68 18.75
CA GLN A 26 1.28 -3.84 18.13
C GLN A 26 -0.10 -3.36 17.67
N GLY A 27 -0.15 -2.85 16.44
CA GLY A 27 -1.38 -2.39 15.82
C GLY A 27 -2.31 -3.58 15.69
N ASP A 28 -3.55 -3.35 16.08
CA ASP A 28 -4.67 -4.25 15.89
C ASP A 28 -4.65 -4.81 14.45
N ASN A 29 -4.19 -6.06 14.29
CA ASN A 29 -4.10 -6.75 13.00
C ASN A 29 -5.46 -6.93 12.31
N SER A 30 -6.57 -6.65 12.99
CA SER A 30 -7.92 -6.68 12.43
C SER A 30 -8.15 -5.60 11.35
N ARG A 31 -7.33 -4.56 11.31
CA ARG A 31 -7.41 -3.49 10.31
C ARG A 31 -6.82 -3.86 8.97
N TYR A 32 -5.95 -4.86 8.93
CA TYR A 32 -5.21 -5.24 7.73
C TYR A 32 -5.86 -6.43 7.04
N SER A 33 -6.21 -6.28 5.76
CA SER A 33 -6.81 -7.35 4.96
C SER A 33 -5.80 -8.10 4.10
N LEU A 34 -4.67 -7.48 3.79
CA LEU A 34 -3.66 -8.05 2.92
C LEU A 34 -2.80 -9.10 3.64
N SER A 35 -2.86 -10.35 3.21
CA SER A 35 -2.11 -11.46 3.82
C SER A 35 -1.69 -12.50 2.76
N CYS A 36 -0.80 -13.42 3.14
CA CYS A 36 -0.41 -14.56 2.31
C CYS A 36 -1.13 -15.88 2.69
N ARG A 37 -2.12 -15.84 3.58
CA ARG A 37 -2.75 -17.05 4.13
C ARG A 37 -3.54 -17.85 3.11
N ASP A 38 -4.12 -17.18 2.11
CA ASP A 38 -5.06 -17.81 1.17
C ASP A 38 -4.36 -18.51 -0.01
N GLN A 39 -3.04 -18.48 -0.07
CA GLN A 39 -2.29 -18.98 -1.22
C GLN A 39 -1.90 -20.47 -1.13
N TYR A 40 -2.06 -21.08 0.02
CA TYR A 40 -1.58 -22.45 0.27
C TYR A 40 -2.64 -23.55 0.16
N ASN A 41 -3.86 -23.23 -0.24
CA ASN A 41 -4.98 -24.18 -0.20
C ASN A 41 -5.24 -24.93 -1.52
N SER A 42 -4.33 -24.93 -2.48
CA SER A 42 -4.45 -25.77 -3.68
C SER A 42 -3.41 -26.88 -3.65
N ASP A 43 -3.81 -28.06 -3.25
CA ASP A 43 -2.97 -29.26 -3.09
C ASP A 43 -2.43 -29.85 -4.40
N ASP A 44 -2.71 -29.25 -5.57
CA ASP A 44 -2.43 -29.86 -6.88
C ASP A 44 -1.56 -28.98 -7.81
N ASP A 45 -0.74 -28.08 -7.29
CA ASP A 45 0.13 -27.27 -8.14
C ASP A 45 1.61 -27.53 -7.86
N SER A 46 2.24 -28.30 -8.73
CA SER A 46 3.69 -28.58 -8.68
C SER A 46 4.59 -27.37 -8.94
N ARG A 47 4.03 -26.19 -9.22
CA ARG A 47 4.78 -24.96 -9.48
C ARG A 47 5.28 -24.31 -8.21
N GLY A 48 6.45 -23.68 -8.30
CA GLY A 48 6.99 -22.85 -7.23
C GLY A 48 6.16 -21.57 -7.05
N ARG A 49 5.91 -21.18 -5.80
CA ARG A 49 5.17 -19.98 -5.42
C ARG A 49 5.88 -19.25 -4.30
N HIS A 50 5.90 -17.93 -4.38
CA HIS A 50 6.36 -17.08 -3.28
C HIS A 50 5.30 -16.03 -2.95
N CYS A 51 5.12 -15.75 -1.68
CA CYS A 51 4.29 -14.67 -1.20
C CYS A 51 4.95 -13.99 -0.01
N GLU A 52 5.06 -12.68 -0.08
CA GLU A 52 5.50 -11.85 1.04
C GLU A 52 4.69 -10.56 1.14
N VAL A 53 4.52 -10.07 2.36
CA VAL A 53 3.91 -8.76 2.63
C VAL A 53 4.97 -7.85 3.20
N LYS A 54 5.12 -6.68 2.58
CA LYS A 54 6.02 -5.60 3.03
C LYS A 54 5.24 -4.34 3.28
N GLU A 55 5.84 -3.41 4.02
CA GLU A 55 5.23 -2.10 4.28
C GLU A 55 6.27 -1.00 4.27
N GLN A 56 5.83 0.19 3.88
CA GLN A 56 6.62 1.43 3.88
C GLN A 56 5.73 2.58 4.32
N THR A 57 6.25 3.43 5.19
CA THR A 57 5.58 4.68 5.57
C THR A 57 6.23 5.83 4.82
N ILE A 58 5.42 6.68 4.20
CA ILE A 58 5.86 7.88 3.48
C ILE A 58 5.10 9.11 4.00
N ALA A 59 5.70 10.29 3.85
CA ALA A 59 5.06 11.52 4.28
C ALA A 59 3.85 11.86 3.40
N ALA A 60 2.77 12.34 3.99
CA ALA A 60 1.65 12.93 3.27
C ALA A 60 2.01 14.35 2.85
N THR A 61 2.31 14.56 1.56
CA THR A 61 2.77 15.85 1.03
C THR A 61 1.65 16.77 0.54
N GLY A 62 0.38 16.34 0.65
CA GLY A 62 -0.79 17.07 0.14
C GLY A 62 -0.97 17.00 -1.39
N GLY A 63 -0.04 16.42 -2.13
CA GLY A 63 -0.17 16.14 -3.55
C GLY A 63 -1.03 14.91 -3.85
N THR A 64 -1.24 14.62 -5.14
CA THR A 64 -1.97 13.42 -5.58
C THR A 64 -1.10 12.17 -5.40
N LEU A 65 -1.64 11.16 -4.72
CA LEU A 65 -1.06 9.84 -4.65
C LEU A 65 -1.48 9.03 -5.88
N ASN A 66 -0.50 8.68 -6.71
CA ASN A 66 -0.72 7.87 -7.91
C ASN A 66 -0.37 6.41 -7.62
N VAL A 67 -1.34 5.51 -7.78
CA VAL A 67 -1.15 4.08 -7.53
C VAL A 67 -1.42 3.29 -8.79
N ASP A 68 -0.40 2.54 -9.24
CA ASP A 68 -0.48 1.69 -10.44
C ASP A 68 -0.41 0.21 -10.03
N GLY A 69 -1.56 -0.47 -10.09
CA GLY A 69 -1.70 -1.92 -9.86
C GLY A 69 -1.16 -2.77 -11.01
N ARG A 70 -0.77 -2.14 -12.11
CA ARG A 70 -0.27 -2.80 -13.32
C ARG A 70 -1.22 -3.89 -13.85
N GLN A 71 -0.66 -5.00 -14.34
CA GLN A 71 -1.45 -6.05 -15.01
C GLN A 71 -2.37 -6.82 -14.06
N ASN A 72 -1.92 -7.12 -12.81
CA ASN A 72 -2.64 -8.07 -11.95
C ASN A 72 -2.64 -7.68 -10.47
N GLY A 73 -2.67 -6.39 -10.17
CA GLY A 73 -2.64 -5.89 -8.78
C GLY A 73 -3.95 -5.26 -8.34
N GLY A 74 -4.52 -5.73 -7.24
CA GLY A 74 -5.63 -5.05 -6.58
C GLY A 74 -5.16 -3.85 -5.75
N ILE A 75 -6.01 -2.83 -5.62
CA ILE A 75 -5.72 -1.60 -4.87
C ILE A 75 -6.82 -1.38 -3.85
N SER A 76 -6.46 -1.35 -2.57
CA SER A 76 -7.35 -0.94 -1.47
C SER A 76 -6.80 0.29 -0.79
N VAL A 77 -7.59 1.37 -0.74
CA VAL A 77 -7.23 2.61 -0.04
C VAL A 77 -8.22 2.86 1.10
N LYS A 78 -7.69 3.18 2.28
CA LYS A 78 -8.49 3.49 3.47
C LYS A 78 -8.03 4.81 4.08
N GLY A 79 -8.98 5.70 4.38
CA GLY A 79 -8.71 6.89 5.17
C GLY A 79 -8.42 6.57 6.63
N TRP A 80 -7.52 7.34 7.26
CA TRP A 80 -7.20 7.25 8.68
C TRP A 80 -6.87 8.61 9.30
N GLU A 81 -6.75 8.65 10.63
CA GLU A 81 -6.52 9.90 11.38
C GLU A 81 -5.04 10.34 11.42
N ARG A 82 -4.11 9.61 10.77
CA ARG A 82 -2.69 9.96 10.79
C ARG A 82 -2.32 10.83 9.61
N ASN A 83 -1.35 11.75 9.80
CA ASN A 83 -0.81 12.59 8.73
C ASN A 83 0.41 11.96 8.05
N GLU A 84 0.28 10.69 7.71
CA GLU A 84 1.28 9.90 6.98
C GLU A 84 0.54 8.92 6.06
N ILE A 85 1.24 8.34 5.10
CA ILE A 85 0.71 7.31 4.21
C ILE A 85 1.45 6.01 4.53
N LEU A 86 0.70 4.97 4.89
CA LEU A 86 1.23 3.62 5.03
C LEU A 86 0.90 2.82 3.77
N VAL A 87 1.92 2.38 3.05
CA VAL A 87 1.81 1.52 1.88
C VAL A 87 2.17 0.10 2.29
N ARG A 88 1.18 -0.76 2.40
CA ARG A 88 1.35 -2.21 2.55
C ARG A 88 1.18 -2.85 1.19
N TYR A 89 2.04 -3.79 0.84
CA TYR A 89 1.95 -4.46 -0.44
C TYR A 89 2.32 -5.93 -0.32
N ARG A 90 1.60 -6.75 -1.07
CA ARG A 90 1.81 -8.18 -1.16
C ARG A 90 2.42 -8.50 -2.52
N ILE A 91 3.63 -9.03 -2.50
CA ILE A 91 4.30 -9.58 -3.68
C ILE A 91 3.92 -11.06 -3.77
N GLN A 92 3.44 -11.46 -4.93
CA GLN A 92 3.14 -12.85 -5.26
C GLN A 92 3.86 -13.21 -6.54
N THR A 93 4.55 -14.34 -6.54
CA THR A 93 5.20 -14.88 -7.74
C THR A 93 4.87 -16.34 -7.91
N GLN A 94 4.91 -16.78 -9.16
CA GLN A 94 4.75 -18.18 -9.55
C GLN A 94 5.73 -18.48 -10.69
N ALA A 95 6.38 -19.64 -10.64
CA ALA A 95 7.32 -20.09 -11.65
C ALA A 95 7.36 -21.63 -11.72
N ALA A 96 8.14 -22.20 -12.64
CA ALA A 96 8.22 -23.66 -12.79
C ALA A 96 8.80 -24.34 -11.54
N THR A 97 9.70 -23.67 -10.83
CA THR A 97 10.33 -24.20 -9.60
C THR A 97 10.23 -23.18 -8.45
N GLN A 98 10.35 -23.67 -7.20
CA GLN A 98 10.38 -22.81 -6.01
C GLN A 98 11.54 -21.81 -6.06
N ALA A 99 12.74 -22.26 -6.46
CA ALA A 99 13.91 -21.39 -6.56
C ALA A 99 13.72 -20.26 -7.59
N GLU A 100 13.05 -20.54 -8.70
CA GLU A 100 12.72 -19.52 -9.70
C GLU A 100 11.68 -18.52 -9.16
N ALA A 101 10.66 -18.98 -8.44
CA ALA A 101 9.66 -18.11 -7.81
C ALA A 101 10.29 -17.17 -6.78
N ASP A 102 11.20 -17.69 -5.93
CA ASP A 102 11.93 -16.91 -4.94
C ASP A 102 12.87 -15.88 -5.59
N ASN A 103 13.59 -16.30 -6.64
CA ASN A 103 14.46 -15.40 -7.40
C ASN A 103 13.67 -14.29 -8.11
N LEU A 104 12.49 -14.61 -8.61
CA LEU A 104 11.60 -13.63 -9.23
C LEU A 104 11.11 -12.60 -8.19
N ALA A 105 10.69 -13.06 -7.02
CA ALA A 105 10.27 -12.18 -5.92
C ALA A 105 11.39 -11.23 -5.48
N ALA A 106 12.63 -11.72 -5.41
CA ALA A 106 13.80 -10.91 -5.04
C ALA A 106 14.10 -9.76 -6.03
N GLN A 107 13.60 -9.82 -7.24
CA GLN A 107 13.80 -8.79 -8.27
C GLN A 107 12.71 -7.72 -8.28
N ILE A 108 11.59 -7.94 -7.58
CA ILE A 108 10.49 -6.98 -7.56
C ILE A 108 10.79 -5.86 -6.57
N ARG A 109 10.58 -4.62 -7.00
CA ARG A 109 10.72 -3.41 -6.19
C ARG A 109 9.43 -2.62 -6.25
N VAL A 110 9.07 -1.98 -5.15
CA VAL A 110 7.95 -1.03 -5.12
C VAL A 110 8.52 0.36 -4.92
N ALA A 111 8.37 1.21 -5.94
CA ALA A 111 8.71 2.62 -5.86
C ALA A 111 7.59 3.38 -5.15
N THR A 112 7.96 4.22 -4.16
CA THR A 112 7.02 5.06 -3.39
C THR A 112 7.43 6.53 -3.38
N ALA A 113 8.42 6.91 -4.17
CA ALA A 113 8.91 8.29 -4.24
C ALA A 113 8.03 9.19 -5.12
N GLY A 114 8.00 10.50 -4.84
CA GLY A 114 7.32 11.49 -5.69
C GLY A 114 5.80 11.35 -5.75
N GLY A 115 5.16 10.78 -4.74
CA GLY A 115 3.71 10.56 -4.75
C GLY A 115 3.26 9.42 -5.67
N GLN A 116 4.17 8.53 -6.07
CA GLN A 116 3.87 7.35 -6.87
C GLN A 116 4.01 6.08 -6.05
N VAL A 117 3.11 5.12 -6.26
CA VAL A 117 3.21 3.76 -5.73
C VAL A 117 3.08 2.80 -6.91
N ARG A 118 4.18 2.17 -7.28
CA ARG A 118 4.23 1.28 -8.43
C ARG A 118 5.26 0.17 -8.25
N ALA A 119 4.87 -1.05 -8.62
CA ALA A 119 5.80 -2.16 -8.67
C ALA A 119 6.61 -2.16 -9.97
N GLU A 120 7.88 -2.50 -9.85
CA GLU A 120 8.80 -2.75 -10.95
C GLU A 120 9.40 -4.14 -10.79
N GLY A 121 9.55 -4.85 -11.88
CA GLY A 121 10.07 -6.20 -11.91
C GLY A 121 10.38 -6.64 -13.33
N PRO A 122 10.96 -7.84 -13.51
CA PRO A 122 11.30 -8.36 -14.82
C PRO A 122 10.07 -8.58 -15.69
N GLU A 123 10.29 -8.65 -16.98
CA GLU A 123 9.25 -9.00 -17.95
C GLU A 123 8.72 -10.41 -17.68
N GLN A 124 7.39 -10.55 -17.68
CA GLN A 124 6.75 -11.85 -17.46
C GLN A 124 6.83 -12.70 -18.72
N LYS A 125 7.48 -13.86 -18.63
CA LYS A 125 7.70 -14.78 -19.75
C LYS A 125 7.40 -16.23 -19.36
N GLY A 126 6.72 -16.93 -20.27
CA GLY A 126 6.41 -18.35 -20.07
C GLY A 126 5.56 -18.60 -18.84
N GLN A 127 6.07 -19.42 -17.91
CA GLN A 127 5.37 -19.76 -16.66
C GLN A 127 5.73 -18.85 -15.48
N ALA A 128 6.62 -17.88 -15.68
CA ALA A 128 7.05 -16.95 -14.64
C ALA A 128 6.09 -15.73 -14.61
N HIS A 129 5.32 -15.64 -13.54
CA HIS A 129 4.35 -14.56 -13.32
C HIS A 129 4.54 -13.92 -11.96
N TRP A 130 4.27 -12.62 -11.90
CA TRP A 130 4.23 -11.89 -10.64
C TRP A 130 3.11 -10.87 -10.60
N SER A 131 2.67 -10.56 -9.40
CA SER A 131 1.72 -9.49 -9.14
C SER A 131 2.03 -8.81 -7.81
N VAL A 132 1.63 -7.54 -7.69
CA VAL A 132 1.71 -6.81 -6.43
C VAL A 132 0.37 -6.15 -6.16
N SER A 133 -0.26 -6.54 -5.06
CA SER A 133 -1.48 -5.91 -4.58
C SER A 133 -1.18 -4.96 -3.43
N TYR A 134 -1.96 -3.89 -3.33
CA TYR A 134 -1.73 -2.79 -2.39
C TYR A 134 -2.88 -2.63 -1.40
N GLU A 135 -2.54 -2.39 -0.15
CA GLU A 135 -3.41 -1.88 0.90
C GLU A 135 -2.78 -0.62 1.47
N ILE A 136 -3.38 0.52 1.18
CA ILE A 136 -2.80 1.83 1.44
C ILE A 136 -3.69 2.58 2.42
N PHE A 137 -3.08 3.13 3.46
CA PHE A 137 -3.76 4.01 4.42
C PHE A 137 -3.29 5.43 4.18
N VAL A 138 -4.24 6.35 4.00
CA VAL A 138 -3.98 7.76 3.70
C VAL A 138 -4.74 8.66 4.68
N PRO A 139 -4.31 9.90 4.92
CA PRO A 139 -5.16 10.88 5.62
C PRO A 139 -6.55 10.96 4.98
N HIS A 140 -7.59 11.18 5.76
CA HIS A 140 -8.97 11.30 5.24
C HIS A 140 -9.09 12.33 4.12
N GLN A 141 -8.30 13.43 4.18
CA GLN A 141 -8.20 14.41 3.10
C GLN A 141 -7.00 14.06 2.23
N SER A 142 -7.25 13.38 1.10
CA SER A 142 -6.21 12.93 0.17
C SER A 142 -6.69 12.92 -1.26
N ASN A 143 -5.82 13.36 -2.18
CA ASN A 143 -6.07 13.24 -3.60
C ASN A 143 -5.48 11.93 -4.13
N LEU A 144 -6.25 11.19 -4.92
CA LEU A 144 -5.90 9.87 -5.40
C LEU A 144 -6.04 9.75 -6.92
N SER A 145 -5.11 9.03 -7.54
CA SER A 145 -5.22 8.56 -8.92
C SER A 145 -4.85 7.08 -8.94
N LEU A 146 -5.83 6.20 -9.18
CA LEU A 146 -5.68 4.76 -9.07
C LEU A 146 -5.91 4.10 -10.42
N ASN A 147 -4.99 3.23 -10.84
CA ASN A 147 -5.10 2.50 -12.08
C ASN A 147 -4.78 1.02 -11.90
N THR A 148 -5.56 0.13 -12.50
CA THR A 148 -5.25 -1.30 -12.55
C THR A 148 -5.87 -1.97 -13.78
N HIS A 149 -5.19 -2.98 -14.32
CA HIS A 149 -5.70 -3.73 -15.46
C HIS A 149 -6.59 -4.92 -15.00
N ASN A 150 -6.04 -5.89 -14.28
CA ASN A 150 -6.78 -7.05 -13.78
C ASN A 150 -6.78 -7.06 -12.25
N GLY A 151 -7.50 -6.12 -11.65
CA GLY A 151 -7.56 -6.03 -10.19
C GLY A 151 -8.72 -5.16 -9.74
N GLY A 152 -9.28 -5.47 -8.59
CA GLY A 152 -10.31 -4.62 -7.99
C GLY A 152 -9.72 -3.36 -7.37
N ILE A 153 -10.54 -2.30 -7.30
CA ILE A 153 -10.26 -1.07 -6.58
C ILE A 153 -11.27 -0.92 -5.44
N SER A 154 -10.77 -0.68 -4.24
CA SER A 154 -11.61 -0.38 -3.07
C SER A 154 -11.13 0.93 -2.42
N ILE A 155 -12.02 1.89 -2.23
CA ILE A 155 -11.70 3.17 -1.57
C ILE A 155 -12.70 3.41 -0.45
N ASN A 156 -12.20 3.63 0.76
CA ASN A 156 -13.04 3.81 1.94
C ASN A 156 -12.58 5.03 2.75
N ASP A 157 -13.52 5.85 3.22
CA ASP A 157 -13.30 6.94 4.18
C ASP A 157 -12.30 8.01 3.69
N VAL A 158 -12.29 8.34 2.39
CA VAL A 158 -11.40 9.33 1.78
C VAL A 158 -12.20 10.45 1.13
N ARG A 159 -11.71 11.69 1.26
CA ARG A 159 -12.25 12.90 0.64
C ARG A 159 -11.15 13.60 -0.15
N GLY A 160 -11.49 14.16 -1.30
CA GLY A 160 -10.57 14.92 -2.16
C GLY A 160 -10.86 14.73 -3.63
N GLN A 161 -9.87 15.06 -4.47
CA GLN A 161 -9.90 14.71 -5.89
C GLN A 161 -9.52 13.25 -6.04
N ILE A 162 -10.47 12.43 -6.44
CA ILE A 162 -10.27 10.97 -6.57
C ILE A 162 -10.58 10.57 -8.01
N THR A 163 -9.60 10.00 -8.70
CA THR A 163 -9.77 9.40 -10.01
C THR A 163 -9.38 7.92 -9.96
N PHE A 164 -10.10 7.09 -10.70
CA PHE A 164 -9.75 5.67 -10.81
C PHE A 164 -10.11 5.09 -12.18
N GLU A 165 -9.32 4.10 -12.59
CA GLU A 165 -9.56 3.29 -13.79
C GLU A 165 -9.27 1.82 -13.49
N ALA A 166 -10.23 0.94 -13.81
CA ALA A 166 -10.07 -0.50 -13.74
C ALA A 166 -10.51 -1.13 -15.06
N GLN A 167 -9.66 -1.95 -15.68
CA GLN A 167 -10.03 -2.63 -16.91
C GLN A 167 -10.92 -3.85 -16.62
N ASN A 168 -10.42 -4.77 -15.79
CA ASN A 168 -11.10 -6.02 -15.45
C ASN A 168 -11.08 -6.20 -13.93
N GLY A 169 -12.03 -5.58 -13.24
CA GLY A 169 -12.11 -5.68 -11.79
C GLY A 169 -13.26 -4.88 -11.21
N GLY A 170 -13.82 -5.39 -10.13
CA GLY A 170 -14.86 -4.69 -9.39
C GLY A 170 -14.32 -3.45 -8.67
N VAL A 171 -15.16 -2.43 -8.57
CA VAL A 171 -14.87 -1.20 -7.84
C VAL A 171 -15.83 -1.06 -6.67
N SER A 172 -15.31 -0.81 -5.48
CA SER A 172 -16.08 -0.58 -4.26
C SER A 172 -15.70 0.78 -3.65
N LEU A 173 -16.66 1.68 -3.57
CA LEU A 173 -16.50 3.04 -3.07
C LEU A 173 -17.37 3.21 -1.83
N LYS A 174 -16.77 3.53 -0.67
CA LYS A 174 -17.52 3.64 0.58
C LYS A 174 -17.17 4.93 1.32
N ARG A 175 -18.20 5.68 1.70
CA ARG A 175 -18.08 6.89 2.55
C ARG A 175 -17.05 7.89 2.03
N LEU A 176 -17.12 8.17 0.72
CA LEU A 176 -16.26 9.12 0.04
C LEU A 176 -16.86 10.54 0.07
N GLY A 177 -16.03 11.53 -0.25
CA GLY A 177 -16.42 12.92 -0.47
C GLY A 177 -15.45 13.64 -1.41
N GLY A 178 -15.79 14.85 -1.81
CA GLY A 178 -14.99 15.64 -2.74
C GLY A 178 -15.44 15.49 -4.18
N ASN A 179 -14.50 15.36 -5.11
CA ASN A 179 -14.77 15.13 -6.52
C ASN A 179 -14.28 13.73 -6.90
N VAL A 180 -15.20 12.82 -7.16
CA VAL A 180 -14.89 11.41 -7.45
C VAL A 180 -15.30 11.10 -8.88
N THR A 181 -14.33 10.72 -9.70
CA THR A 181 -14.55 10.36 -11.10
C THR A 181 -13.81 9.06 -11.42
N GLY A 182 -14.46 8.16 -12.16
CA GLY A 182 -13.74 6.97 -12.59
C GLY A 182 -14.60 5.95 -13.30
N GLU A 183 -13.94 4.93 -13.79
CA GLU A 183 -14.60 3.88 -14.55
C GLU A 183 -14.01 2.50 -14.29
N THR A 184 -14.86 1.49 -14.50
CA THR A 184 -14.45 0.12 -14.70
C THR A 184 -15.04 -0.38 -16.01
N VAL A 185 -14.24 -1.11 -16.80
CA VAL A 185 -14.75 -1.61 -18.08
C VAL A 185 -15.51 -2.91 -17.87
N ASN A 186 -14.90 -3.92 -17.27
CA ASN A 186 -15.48 -5.23 -17.02
C ASN A 186 -15.46 -5.54 -15.53
N GLY A 187 -16.50 -5.09 -14.82
CA GLY A 187 -16.62 -5.36 -13.39
C GLY A 187 -17.73 -4.58 -12.72
N GLY A 188 -18.26 -5.14 -11.65
CA GLY A 188 -19.30 -4.49 -10.86
C GLY A 188 -18.82 -3.22 -10.18
N LEU A 189 -19.68 -2.24 -10.08
CA LEU A 189 -19.47 -0.99 -9.35
C LEU A 189 -20.42 -0.94 -8.15
N SER A 190 -19.86 -0.86 -6.95
CA SER A 190 -20.62 -0.73 -5.70
C SER A 190 -20.31 0.61 -5.04
N VAL A 191 -21.34 1.37 -4.71
CA VAL A 191 -21.21 2.66 -4.03
C VAL A 191 -22.03 2.67 -2.76
N GLU A 192 -21.40 2.96 -1.64
CA GLU A 192 -22.03 3.14 -0.33
C GLU A 192 -21.77 4.58 0.14
N LEU A 193 -22.84 5.37 0.22
CA LEU A 193 -22.79 6.75 0.70
C LEU A 193 -23.23 6.81 2.16
N THR A 194 -22.74 7.80 2.89
CA THR A 194 -23.19 8.11 4.25
C THR A 194 -23.71 9.53 4.35
N GLY A 195 -24.74 9.71 5.18
CA GLY A 195 -25.38 11.01 5.37
C GLY A 195 -26.40 11.35 4.28
N ASN A 196 -26.97 12.55 4.37
CA ASN A 196 -28.05 13.02 3.50
C ASN A 196 -27.54 13.96 2.40
N ASN A 197 -26.29 14.43 2.46
CA ASN A 197 -25.69 15.34 1.50
C ASN A 197 -24.31 14.86 1.09
N TRP A 198 -23.97 15.02 -0.19
CA TRP A 198 -22.63 14.86 -0.69
C TRP A 198 -21.77 16.06 -0.26
N ASP A 199 -20.59 15.77 0.29
CA ASP A 199 -19.62 16.78 0.68
C ASP A 199 -18.58 16.94 -0.43
N GLY A 200 -18.80 17.86 -1.36
CA GLY A 200 -17.92 18.15 -2.49
C GLY A 200 -18.63 18.38 -3.81
N GLU A 201 -17.87 18.32 -4.92
CA GLU A 201 -18.37 18.65 -6.27
C GLU A 201 -19.27 17.55 -6.88
N GLY A 202 -19.02 16.29 -6.51
CA GLY A 202 -19.89 15.20 -6.99
C GLY A 202 -19.20 13.86 -7.16
N LEU A 203 -20.01 12.88 -7.56
CA LEU A 203 -19.64 11.52 -7.87
C LEU A 203 -20.05 11.19 -9.30
N ASN A 204 -19.08 11.00 -10.20
CA ASN A 204 -19.30 10.62 -11.59
C ASN A 204 -18.53 9.31 -11.89
N VAL A 205 -19.23 8.21 -11.78
CA VAL A 205 -18.62 6.87 -11.92
C VAL A 205 -19.45 6.00 -12.84
N LYS A 206 -18.79 5.17 -13.63
CA LYS A 206 -19.45 4.28 -14.59
C LYS A 206 -18.82 2.90 -14.66
N THR A 207 -19.62 1.93 -15.07
CA THR A 207 -19.17 0.62 -15.55
C THR A 207 -19.71 0.39 -16.97
N THR A 208 -18.93 -0.29 -17.81
CA THR A 208 -19.37 -0.61 -19.18
C THR A 208 -20.02 -1.99 -19.25
N ASN A 209 -19.42 -2.98 -18.59
CA ASN A 209 -19.91 -4.37 -18.54
C ASN A 209 -19.86 -4.84 -17.07
N GLY A 210 -20.91 -4.57 -16.32
CA GLY A 210 -20.99 -4.91 -14.90
C GLY A 210 -22.40 -5.18 -14.40
#